data_314d45777bf6e4c1f2ffe235b687fa3a
#
_entry.id   314d45777bf6e4c1f2ffe235b687fa3a
#
_cell.length_a   1.000
_cell.length_b   1.000
_cell.length_c   1.000
_cell.angle_alpha   90.00
_cell.angle_beta   90.00
_cell.angle_gamma   90.00
#
_symmetry.space_group_name_H-M   'P 1'
#
loop_
_entity.id
_entity.type
_entity.pdbx_description
1 polymer ?
#
loop_
_entity_poly.entity_id
_entity_poly.type
_entity_poly.pdbx_seq_one_letter_code
_entity_poly.pdbx_strand_id
1 'polypeptide(L)'
;MDIAIRNGKIVESVDEHEAKKIDATGLTVMPGGVDIHTHVAGTEVNTGRIMRPEDHVKDVERKTAITRSGVGYSVPSTFTTGYRYSRMGYTTVMNPSMPPLEAKHTHEELNDIPMLDKATFPLIGDWWFVLEYLRKGDIEGCARHVAWMMSTTKGYAIKIVNPGGLESWGFGRNVHTIDDEVPNFCITPREIVCGLAKVNKMLNLPHTIHLHTNNLGIPGNYVTTLETMKALESVATDGKLVGHITHLQFSSFAGDDWRTMRSAAEDISKYINNHSHMTFDMGQVIFTDTTTMTADGPFEFTLYQLSGHKWVNSDVETETSGGIIPFHYKRNNAVNATQWSIALELALLVNDPWKMFMTTDHPNGGPFIAYPKIIAWLTSKKARMATLKRCNKKAQKKSLLPSIERELSLYELAIVTRAGQAKALGLKNKGHLGVGADADIAIYNVNPETTDIAKKYKTARKAFGNAAYTIKDGIVVVKDGEVVQTVDGRTMWLDVNTAEQVKIDDDMKRRFKDYWTVEYDNYPVFDHYVKVSNPITVKADV
;
A
#
# COMPACT_ATOMS: atom_id res chain seq x y z
N MET A 1 13.22 -21.92 20.67
CA MET A 1 13.43 -20.48 20.97
C MET A 1 12.14 -19.97 21.57
N ASP A 2 12.21 -19.38 22.76
CA ASP A 2 11.05 -18.83 23.43
C ASP A 2 10.98 -17.32 23.18
N ILE A 3 9.78 -16.77 23.16
CA ILE A 3 9.53 -15.34 23.02
C ILE A 3 8.84 -14.88 24.27
N ALA A 4 9.53 -14.07 25.09
CA ALA A 4 9.01 -13.49 26.29
C ALA A 4 8.34 -12.13 26.01
N ILE A 5 7.15 -11.91 26.59
CA ILE A 5 6.36 -10.71 26.37
C ILE A 5 6.02 -10.06 27.71
N ARG A 6 6.23 -8.73 27.81
CA ARG A 6 5.81 -7.91 28.94
C ARG A 6 5.38 -6.53 28.47
N ASN A 7 4.20 -6.07 28.92
CA ASN A 7 3.68 -4.72 28.62
C ASN A 7 3.67 -4.39 27.12
N GLY A 8 3.22 -5.32 26.28
CA GLY A 8 3.11 -5.12 24.85
C GLY A 8 4.42 -5.17 24.07
N LYS A 9 5.55 -5.51 24.71
CA LYS A 9 6.87 -5.59 24.10
C LYS A 9 7.49 -6.97 24.25
N ILE A 10 8.33 -7.33 23.28
CA ILE A 10 9.19 -8.50 23.40
C ILE A 10 10.38 -8.12 24.31
N VAL A 11 10.63 -8.94 25.32
CA VAL A 11 11.68 -8.76 26.33
C VAL A 11 12.62 -9.97 26.39
N GLU A 12 13.76 -9.84 27.06
CA GLU A 12 14.74 -10.93 27.18
C GLU A 12 14.17 -12.13 27.96
N SER A 13 13.45 -11.87 29.05
CA SER A 13 12.86 -12.91 29.88
C SER A 13 11.69 -12.40 30.72
N VAL A 14 10.88 -13.34 31.18
CA VAL A 14 9.80 -13.14 32.16
C VAL A 14 9.89 -14.22 33.23
N ASP A 15 9.26 -14.01 34.37
CA ASP A 15 9.10 -15.07 35.37
C ASP A 15 8.18 -16.17 34.81
N GLU A 16 8.73 -17.36 34.64
CA GLU A 16 8.02 -18.51 34.06
C GLU A 16 6.86 -19.02 34.93
N HIS A 17 6.90 -18.76 36.22
CA HIS A 17 5.85 -19.20 37.16
C HIS A 17 4.61 -18.30 37.09
N GLU A 18 4.79 -17.03 36.72
CA GLU A 18 3.71 -16.06 36.55
C GLU A 18 3.24 -15.92 35.10
N ALA A 19 4.05 -16.38 34.15
CA ALA A 19 3.78 -16.20 32.72
C ALA A 19 2.70 -17.15 32.20
N LYS A 20 1.74 -16.59 31.47
CA LYS A 20 0.83 -17.40 30.64
C LYS A 20 1.59 -17.95 29.45
N LYS A 21 1.64 -19.28 29.32
CA LYS A 21 2.38 -19.96 28.26
C LYS A 21 1.46 -20.32 27.08
N ILE A 22 1.96 -20.12 25.86
CA ILE A 22 1.35 -20.59 24.61
C ILE A 22 2.34 -21.58 24.00
N ASP A 23 1.96 -22.85 23.88
CA ASP A 23 2.78 -23.85 23.20
C ASP A 23 2.65 -23.67 21.68
N ALA A 24 3.75 -23.29 21.03
CA ALA A 24 3.87 -23.15 19.60
C ALA A 24 4.73 -24.26 18.95
N THR A 25 4.94 -25.37 19.65
CA THR A 25 5.70 -26.51 19.15
C THR A 25 5.09 -27.04 17.86
N GLY A 26 5.90 -27.16 16.81
CA GLY A 26 5.44 -27.59 15.48
C GLY A 26 4.62 -26.56 14.70
N LEU A 27 4.60 -25.30 15.15
CA LEU A 27 3.93 -24.20 14.47
C LEU A 27 4.98 -23.23 13.89
N THR A 28 4.57 -22.43 12.89
CA THR A 28 5.39 -21.35 12.37
C THR A 28 5.04 -20.06 13.08
N VAL A 29 6.02 -19.45 13.76
CA VAL A 29 5.91 -18.16 14.44
C VAL A 29 6.56 -17.09 13.59
N MET A 30 5.84 -16.02 13.31
CA MET A 30 6.29 -14.85 12.53
C MET A 30 5.90 -13.55 13.24
N PRO A 31 6.57 -12.42 12.94
CA PRO A 31 6.04 -11.12 13.34
C PRO A 31 4.63 -10.91 12.77
N GLY A 32 3.85 -10.05 13.37
CA GLY A 32 2.57 -9.62 12.80
C GLY A 32 2.72 -9.07 11.40
N GLY A 33 1.76 -9.39 10.52
CA GLY A 33 1.76 -8.93 9.14
C GLY A 33 1.71 -7.41 9.03
N VAL A 34 2.39 -6.86 8.04
CA VAL A 34 2.37 -5.45 7.68
C VAL A 34 1.87 -5.34 6.24
N ASP A 35 0.92 -4.46 5.99
CA ASP A 35 0.45 -4.13 4.64
C ASP A 35 0.77 -2.68 4.32
N ILE A 36 1.74 -2.49 3.42
CA ILE A 36 2.28 -1.17 3.06
C ILE A 36 1.33 -0.37 2.15
N HIS A 37 0.34 -1.05 1.51
CA HIS A 37 -0.50 -0.43 0.50
C HIS A 37 -1.90 -1.07 0.45
N THR A 38 -2.87 -0.49 1.16
CA THR A 38 -4.24 -0.98 1.22
C THR A 38 -5.23 0.15 1.50
N HIS A 39 -6.19 0.37 0.60
CA HIS A 39 -7.23 1.39 0.77
C HIS A 39 -8.32 0.88 1.71
N VAL A 40 -8.30 1.31 2.95
CA VAL A 40 -9.19 0.82 4.03
C VAL A 40 -10.04 1.91 4.67
N ALA A 41 -9.71 3.18 4.42
CA ALA A 41 -10.38 4.33 5.01
C ALA A 41 -10.35 5.53 4.06
N GLY A 42 -11.26 6.46 4.26
CA GLY A 42 -11.37 7.71 3.52
C GLY A 42 -12.58 7.76 2.60
N THR A 43 -12.79 8.91 2.00
CA THR A 43 -13.97 9.21 1.17
C THR A 43 -14.10 8.31 -0.05
N GLU A 44 -12.98 7.96 -0.72
CA GLU A 44 -13.00 7.03 -1.85
C GLU A 44 -13.48 5.64 -1.42
N VAL A 45 -13.00 5.14 -0.29
CA VAL A 45 -13.40 3.83 0.26
C VAL A 45 -14.87 3.84 0.65
N ASN A 46 -15.34 4.91 1.30
CA ASN A 46 -16.74 5.07 1.67
C ASN A 46 -17.64 5.16 0.43
N THR A 47 -17.25 5.95 -0.56
CA THR A 47 -17.97 6.04 -1.84
C THR A 47 -18.02 4.69 -2.55
N GLY A 48 -16.92 3.92 -2.55
CA GLY A 48 -16.87 2.57 -3.09
C GLY A 48 -17.87 1.61 -2.43
N ARG A 49 -18.06 1.71 -1.11
CA ARG A 49 -19.10 0.95 -0.38
C ARG A 49 -20.51 1.33 -0.84
N ILE A 50 -20.77 2.63 -0.99
CA ILE A 50 -22.09 3.14 -1.45
C ILE A 50 -22.37 2.72 -2.88
N MET A 51 -21.38 2.81 -3.76
CA MET A 51 -21.53 2.44 -5.18
C MET A 51 -21.75 0.96 -5.42
N ARG A 52 -21.38 0.10 -4.48
CA ARG A 52 -21.42 -1.34 -4.66
C ARG A 52 -22.34 -2.06 -3.65
N PRO A 53 -23.66 -1.83 -3.69
CA PRO A 53 -24.60 -2.47 -2.78
C PRO A 53 -24.61 -4.00 -2.90
N GLU A 54 -24.24 -4.58 -4.05
CA GLU A 54 -24.06 -6.02 -4.25
C GLU A 54 -22.95 -6.64 -3.40
N ASP A 55 -22.04 -5.83 -2.87
CA ASP A 55 -21.01 -6.27 -1.92
C ASP A 55 -21.58 -6.53 -0.52
N HIS A 56 -22.71 -5.90 -0.18
CA HIS A 56 -23.32 -5.95 1.15
C HIS A 56 -23.96 -7.30 1.49
N VAL A 57 -24.13 -8.18 0.52
CA VAL A 57 -24.65 -9.54 0.73
C VAL A 57 -23.55 -10.61 0.67
N LYS A 58 -22.30 -10.19 0.50
CA LYS A 58 -21.14 -11.08 0.40
C LYS A 58 -20.27 -10.95 1.65
N ASP A 59 -19.69 -12.08 2.08
CA ASP A 59 -18.77 -12.14 3.23
C ASP A 59 -19.30 -11.42 4.47
N VAL A 60 -20.48 -11.83 4.89
CA VAL A 60 -21.14 -11.27 6.08
C VAL A 60 -20.39 -11.68 7.34
N GLU A 61 -19.95 -10.70 8.11
CA GLU A 61 -19.45 -10.88 9.46
C GLU A 61 -20.62 -10.85 10.43
N ARG A 62 -20.85 -11.95 11.12
CA ARG A 62 -21.95 -12.06 12.10
C ARG A 62 -21.54 -11.44 13.43
N LYS A 63 -22.48 -10.78 14.10
CA LYS A 63 -22.29 -10.31 15.47
C LYS A 63 -22.04 -11.48 16.40
N THR A 64 -21.05 -11.34 17.27
CA THR A 64 -20.78 -12.23 18.41
C THR A 64 -20.87 -11.43 19.72
N ALA A 65 -20.49 -12.02 20.85
CA ALA A 65 -20.32 -11.29 22.10
C ALA A 65 -19.17 -10.27 22.03
N ILE A 66 -18.23 -10.43 21.06
CA ILE A 66 -16.99 -9.65 20.96
C ILE A 66 -17.00 -8.79 19.70
N THR A 67 -17.42 -9.34 18.55
CA THR A 67 -17.39 -8.66 17.26
C THR A 67 -18.73 -8.00 16.93
N ARG A 68 -18.67 -6.85 16.25
CA ARG A 68 -19.83 -6.26 15.56
C ARG A 68 -20.14 -7.04 14.27
N SER A 69 -21.37 -6.96 13.83
CA SER A 69 -21.71 -7.39 12.46
C SER A 69 -21.12 -6.43 11.42
N GLY A 70 -20.82 -6.95 10.25
CA GLY A 70 -20.34 -6.15 9.14
C GLY A 70 -20.50 -6.88 7.81
N VAL A 71 -20.26 -6.22 6.72
CA VAL A 71 -20.45 -6.74 5.36
C VAL A 71 -19.36 -6.21 4.42
N GLY A 72 -19.35 -6.73 3.22
CA GLY A 72 -18.53 -6.28 2.11
C GLY A 72 -17.43 -7.27 1.77
N TYR A 73 -17.33 -7.58 0.48
CA TYR A 73 -16.32 -8.47 -0.07
C TYR A 73 -15.13 -7.67 -0.63
N SER A 74 -15.38 -6.80 -1.60
CA SER A 74 -14.33 -5.98 -2.21
C SER A 74 -14.04 -4.72 -1.42
N VAL A 75 -15.05 -4.14 -0.75
CA VAL A 75 -14.91 -2.96 0.11
C VAL A 75 -15.59 -3.24 1.45
N PRO A 76 -14.94 -3.96 2.37
CA PRO A 76 -15.53 -4.30 3.66
C PRO A 76 -15.74 -3.06 4.54
N SER A 77 -16.67 -3.18 5.49
CA SER A 77 -16.83 -2.18 6.56
C SER A 77 -15.56 -2.12 7.43
N THR A 78 -15.34 -0.98 8.09
CA THR A 78 -14.14 -0.71 8.88
C THR A 78 -13.86 -1.79 9.94
N PHE A 79 -14.86 -2.16 10.75
CA PHE A 79 -14.70 -3.23 11.75
C PHE A 79 -14.34 -4.58 11.12
N THR A 80 -15.04 -4.94 10.04
CA THR A 80 -14.79 -6.19 9.31
C THR A 80 -13.37 -6.24 8.75
N THR A 81 -12.85 -5.12 8.30
CA THR A 81 -11.46 -4.98 7.84
C THR A 81 -10.48 -5.39 8.94
N GLY A 82 -10.61 -4.85 10.15
CA GLY A 82 -9.75 -5.21 11.28
C GLY A 82 -9.84 -6.69 11.65
N TYR A 83 -11.04 -7.25 11.72
CA TYR A 83 -11.23 -8.68 12.04
C TYR A 83 -10.58 -9.60 11.00
N ARG A 84 -10.77 -9.32 9.72
CA ARG A 84 -10.25 -10.16 8.63
C ARG A 84 -8.74 -10.10 8.50
N TYR A 85 -8.13 -8.92 8.62
CA TYR A 85 -6.68 -8.79 8.65
C TYR A 85 -6.08 -9.57 9.83
N SER A 86 -6.65 -9.40 11.02
CA SER A 86 -6.15 -10.08 12.22
C SER A 86 -6.31 -11.60 12.14
N ARG A 87 -7.38 -12.14 11.56
CA ARG A 87 -7.50 -13.58 11.29
C ARG A 87 -6.39 -14.14 10.42
N MET A 88 -5.83 -13.33 9.51
CA MET A 88 -4.69 -13.71 8.68
C MET A 88 -3.33 -13.43 9.36
N GLY A 89 -3.32 -12.94 10.61
CA GLY A 89 -2.10 -12.63 11.33
C GLY A 89 -1.48 -11.27 11.01
N TYR A 90 -2.22 -10.35 10.40
CA TYR A 90 -1.77 -8.98 10.16
C TYR A 90 -2.12 -8.10 11.36
N THR A 91 -1.22 -7.17 11.68
CA THR A 91 -1.33 -6.25 12.83
C THR A 91 -1.09 -4.78 12.46
N THR A 92 -0.71 -4.50 11.21
CA THR A 92 -0.38 -3.15 10.75
C THR A 92 -0.79 -2.97 9.29
N VAL A 93 -1.42 -1.83 8.97
CA VAL A 93 -1.85 -1.47 7.61
C VAL A 93 -1.56 0.00 7.32
N MET A 94 -1.24 0.31 6.05
CA MET A 94 -1.04 1.67 5.56
C MET A 94 -2.10 2.01 4.52
N ASN A 95 -2.88 3.06 4.79
CA ASN A 95 -3.82 3.63 3.83
C ASN A 95 -3.09 4.61 2.91
N PRO A 96 -2.86 4.29 1.64
CA PRO A 96 -1.86 4.99 0.83
C PRO A 96 -2.40 6.24 0.12
N SER A 97 -3.65 6.62 0.35
CA SER A 97 -4.31 7.72 -0.35
C SER A 97 -5.21 8.48 0.60
N MET A 98 -4.86 9.72 0.85
CA MET A 98 -5.64 10.63 1.67
C MET A 98 -5.57 12.02 1.04
N PRO A 99 -6.61 12.50 0.35
CA PRO A 99 -6.70 13.90 0.00
C PRO A 99 -6.58 14.74 1.28
N PRO A 100 -5.67 15.73 1.34
CA PRO A 100 -5.41 16.48 2.57
C PRO A 100 -6.64 17.14 3.18
N LEU A 101 -7.55 17.67 2.36
CA LEU A 101 -8.79 18.28 2.83
C LEU A 101 -9.75 17.26 3.49
N GLU A 102 -9.65 15.98 3.11
CA GLU A 102 -10.47 14.88 3.62
C GLU A 102 -9.81 14.13 4.79
N ALA A 103 -8.72 14.66 5.34
CA ALA A 103 -7.94 14.01 6.38
C ALA A 103 -8.77 13.71 7.65
N LYS A 104 -9.66 14.62 8.06
CA LYS A 104 -10.55 14.42 9.23
C LYS A 104 -11.40 13.17 9.06
N HIS A 105 -12.09 13.05 7.92
CA HIS A 105 -12.93 11.89 7.61
C HIS A 105 -12.11 10.59 7.55
N THR A 106 -10.94 10.63 6.93
CA THR A 106 -10.04 9.47 6.85
C THR A 106 -9.65 8.98 8.25
N HIS A 107 -9.28 9.89 9.17
CA HIS A 107 -8.93 9.52 10.54
C HIS A 107 -10.12 9.00 11.35
N GLU A 108 -11.33 9.53 11.17
CA GLU A 108 -12.55 8.99 11.77
C GLU A 108 -12.79 7.53 11.35
N GLU A 109 -12.66 7.21 10.05
CA GLU A 109 -12.79 5.83 9.58
C GLU A 109 -11.65 4.91 10.09
N LEU A 110 -10.41 5.42 10.15
CA LEU A 110 -9.29 4.67 10.72
C LEU A 110 -9.51 4.30 12.18
N ASN A 111 -10.16 5.16 12.97
CA ASN A 111 -10.50 4.88 14.36
C ASN A 111 -11.43 3.66 14.53
N ASP A 112 -12.28 3.41 13.54
CA ASP A 112 -13.22 2.30 13.54
C ASP A 112 -12.61 0.96 13.15
N ILE A 113 -11.34 0.93 12.72
CA ILE A 113 -10.62 -0.30 12.38
C ILE A 113 -9.92 -0.85 13.63
N PRO A 114 -10.42 -1.92 14.25
CA PRO A 114 -9.84 -2.49 15.46
C PRO A 114 -8.62 -3.36 15.16
N MET A 115 -7.80 -3.64 16.17
CA MET A 115 -6.72 -4.64 16.22
C MET A 115 -5.55 -4.38 15.27
N LEU A 116 -5.54 -3.26 14.52
CA LEU A 116 -4.47 -2.91 13.59
C LEU A 116 -3.85 -1.56 13.97
N ASP A 117 -2.54 -1.49 13.99
CA ASP A 117 -1.87 -0.21 13.87
C ASP A 117 -2.00 0.29 12.43
N LYS A 118 -2.12 1.58 12.25
CA LYS A 118 -2.47 2.17 10.96
C LYS A 118 -1.81 3.53 10.77
N ALA A 119 -1.64 3.91 9.51
CA ALA A 119 -1.24 5.24 9.09
C ALA A 119 -1.88 5.58 7.75
N THR A 120 -1.84 6.83 7.36
CA THR A 120 -2.34 7.28 6.06
C THR A 120 -1.36 8.24 5.39
N PHE A 121 -1.34 8.27 4.06
CA PHE A 121 -0.40 9.05 3.27
C PHE A 121 -1.14 10.18 2.54
N PRO A 122 -0.86 11.45 2.84
CA PRO A 122 -1.46 12.56 2.12
C PRO A 122 -0.99 12.60 0.66
N LEU A 123 -1.94 12.87 -0.23
CA LEU A 123 -1.70 13.11 -1.65
C LEU A 123 -1.05 14.48 -1.81
N ILE A 124 0.20 14.51 -2.26
CA ILE A 124 0.99 15.75 -2.34
C ILE A 124 1.48 16.02 -3.77
N GLY A 125 1.53 15.00 -4.61
CA GLY A 125 2.22 15.03 -5.90
C GLY A 125 1.76 16.11 -6.86
N ASP A 126 0.47 16.39 -6.91
CA ASP A 126 -0.14 17.39 -7.79
C ASP A 126 -0.78 18.54 -7.01
N TRP A 127 -0.43 18.71 -5.73
CA TRP A 127 -0.93 19.84 -4.97
C TRP A 127 -0.30 21.15 -5.44
N TRP A 128 -1.12 22.11 -5.79
CA TRP A 128 -0.73 23.33 -6.50
C TRP A 128 0.39 24.12 -5.84
N PHE A 129 0.39 24.26 -4.52
CA PHE A 129 1.47 24.94 -3.83
C PHE A 129 2.81 24.22 -3.94
N VAL A 130 2.79 22.89 -3.93
CA VAL A 130 3.98 22.06 -4.15
C VAL A 130 4.50 22.27 -5.57
N LEU A 131 3.61 22.20 -6.59
CA LEU A 131 3.97 22.45 -7.98
C LEU A 131 4.62 23.83 -8.17
N GLU A 132 4.09 24.87 -7.50
CA GLU A 132 4.66 26.20 -7.58
C GLU A 132 6.04 26.36 -6.93
N TYR A 133 6.26 25.73 -5.75
CA TYR A 133 7.58 25.73 -5.13
C TYR A 133 8.59 25.02 -6.01
N LEU A 134 8.24 23.84 -6.54
CA LEU A 134 9.13 23.06 -7.40
C LEU A 134 9.44 23.80 -8.72
N ARG A 135 8.44 24.45 -9.33
CA ARG A 135 8.63 25.30 -10.52
C ARG A 135 9.64 26.42 -10.29
N LYS A 136 9.65 27.03 -9.10
CA LYS A 136 10.58 28.08 -8.71
C LYS A 136 11.96 27.55 -8.30
N GLY A 137 12.12 26.23 -8.21
CA GLY A 137 13.35 25.60 -7.70
C GLY A 137 13.53 25.75 -6.19
N ASP A 138 12.48 26.22 -5.47
CA ASP A 138 12.51 26.42 -4.01
C ASP A 138 12.21 25.11 -3.27
N ILE A 139 13.22 24.27 -3.18
CA ILE A 139 13.12 22.96 -2.51
C ILE A 139 12.94 23.12 -0.99
N GLU A 140 13.57 24.12 -0.36
CA GLU A 140 13.42 24.38 1.07
C GLU A 140 12.01 24.86 1.42
N GLY A 141 11.44 25.80 0.65
CA GLY A 141 10.06 26.22 0.79
C GLY A 141 9.08 25.07 0.60
N CYS A 142 9.32 24.22 -0.41
CA CYS A 142 8.54 23.01 -0.63
C CYS A 142 8.66 22.05 0.58
N ALA A 143 9.85 21.88 1.15
CA ALA A 143 10.07 21.02 2.30
C ALA A 143 9.31 21.53 3.55
N ARG A 144 9.35 22.83 3.83
CA ARG A 144 8.56 23.44 4.93
C ARG A 144 7.06 23.21 4.72
N HIS A 145 6.60 23.37 3.49
CA HIS A 145 5.18 23.17 3.16
C HIS A 145 4.76 21.70 3.33
N VAL A 146 5.56 20.75 2.88
CA VAL A 146 5.32 19.31 3.06
C VAL A 146 5.37 18.93 4.55
N ALA A 147 6.31 19.47 5.33
CA ALA A 147 6.38 19.25 6.77
C ALA A 147 5.11 19.73 7.49
N TRP A 148 4.63 20.94 7.13
CA TRP A 148 3.34 21.44 7.61
C TRP A 148 2.19 20.50 7.26
N MET A 149 2.11 20.02 6.00
CA MET A 149 1.07 19.12 5.55
C MET A 149 1.07 17.81 6.34
N MET A 150 2.24 17.20 6.54
CA MET A 150 2.37 15.96 7.32
C MET A 150 1.85 16.13 8.74
N SER A 151 2.29 17.17 9.43
CA SER A 151 1.90 17.43 10.83
C SER A 151 0.41 17.81 10.94
N THR A 152 -0.06 18.66 10.05
CA THR A 152 -1.43 19.21 10.05
C THR A 152 -2.48 18.14 9.77
N THR A 153 -2.23 17.30 8.76
CA THR A 153 -3.15 16.21 8.37
C THR A 153 -2.90 14.90 9.14
N LYS A 154 -1.91 14.88 10.04
CA LYS A 154 -1.43 13.67 10.72
C LYS A 154 -1.10 12.56 9.72
N GLY A 155 -0.39 12.93 8.64
CA GLY A 155 0.08 12.04 7.58
C GLY A 155 1.36 11.31 7.95
N TYR A 156 1.71 10.26 7.18
CA TYR A 156 2.89 9.43 7.44
C TYR A 156 3.95 9.47 6.34
N ALA A 157 3.55 9.61 5.09
CA ALA A 157 4.47 9.56 3.95
C ALA A 157 3.97 10.42 2.78
N ILE A 158 4.86 10.85 1.91
CA ILE A 158 4.53 11.55 0.68
C ILE A 158 3.91 10.57 -0.32
N LYS A 159 2.64 10.74 -0.66
CA LYS A 159 1.98 10.02 -1.75
C LYS A 159 1.97 10.86 -3.01
N ILE A 160 2.38 10.24 -4.12
CA ILE A 160 2.34 10.81 -5.47
C ILE A 160 1.52 9.87 -6.35
N VAL A 161 0.57 10.39 -7.10
CA VAL A 161 -0.26 9.65 -8.05
C VAL A 161 -0.21 10.34 -9.39
N ASN A 162 0.18 9.63 -10.45
CA ASN A 162 0.22 10.11 -11.83
C ASN A 162 0.76 11.56 -11.92
N PRO A 163 2.03 11.81 -11.48
CA PRO A 163 2.56 13.17 -11.28
C PRO A 163 2.37 14.03 -12.52
N GLY A 164 1.80 15.22 -12.34
CA GLY A 164 1.44 16.14 -13.41
C GLY A 164 0.25 15.71 -14.26
N GLY A 165 -0.10 14.43 -14.25
CA GLY A 165 -1.22 13.92 -15.03
C GLY A 165 -2.58 14.30 -14.45
N LEU A 166 -2.69 14.39 -13.12
CA LEU A 166 -3.92 14.78 -12.45
C LEU A 166 -4.27 16.25 -12.74
N GLU A 167 -3.29 17.13 -12.64
CA GLU A 167 -3.47 18.53 -13.02
C GLU A 167 -3.80 18.66 -14.51
N SER A 168 -3.10 17.93 -15.39
CA SER A 168 -3.38 17.93 -16.83
C SER A 168 -4.80 17.46 -17.15
N TRP A 169 -5.36 16.54 -16.35
CA TRP A 169 -6.71 16.01 -16.50
C TRP A 169 -7.78 17.07 -16.31
N GLY A 170 -7.60 18.02 -15.39
CA GLY A 170 -8.48 19.16 -15.21
C GLY A 170 -8.65 20.02 -16.49
N PHE A 171 -7.69 19.93 -17.43
CA PHE A 171 -7.71 20.57 -18.76
C PHE A 171 -8.03 19.61 -19.89
N GLY A 172 -8.58 18.42 -19.60
CA GLY A 172 -8.91 17.39 -20.60
C GLY A 172 -7.70 16.72 -21.26
N ARG A 173 -6.55 16.70 -20.57
CA ARG A 173 -5.28 16.13 -21.05
C ARG A 173 -4.75 15.10 -20.06
N ASN A 174 -3.69 14.40 -20.45
CA ASN A 174 -2.85 13.60 -19.58
C ASN A 174 -1.40 13.76 -20.01
N VAL A 175 -0.46 13.40 -19.14
CA VAL A 175 0.96 13.28 -19.51
C VAL A 175 1.20 11.90 -20.13
N HIS A 176 2.06 11.83 -21.13
CA HIS A 176 2.44 10.59 -21.82
C HIS A 176 3.89 10.19 -21.54
N THR A 177 4.72 11.18 -21.24
CA THR A 177 6.13 11.00 -20.85
C THR A 177 6.41 11.71 -19.54
N ILE A 178 7.51 11.38 -18.89
CA ILE A 178 7.92 12.08 -17.66
C ILE A 178 8.48 13.48 -17.93
N ASP A 179 8.60 13.88 -19.18
CA ASP A 179 9.12 15.16 -19.64
C ASP A 179 8.04 16.05 -20.30
N ASP A 180 6.79 15.63 -20.29
CA ASP A 180 5.67 16.45 -20.76
C ASP A 180 5.42 17.61 -19.77
N GLU A 181 5.15 18.79 -20.32
CA GLU A 181 4.88 19.98 -19.50
C GLU A 181 3.46 19.95 -18.94
N VAL A 182 3.37 20.16 -17.63
CA VAL A 182 2.09 20.26 -16.90
C VAL A 182 1.48 21.65 -17.16
N PRO A 183 0.22 21.73 -17.62
CA PRO A 183 -0.44 23.00 -17.89
C PRO A 183 -0.36 23.97 -16.71
N ASN A 184 -0.17 25.26 -17.02
CA ASN A 184 -0.10 26.38 -16.07
C ASN A 184 1.08 26.39 -15.10
N PHE A 185 1.77 25.29 -14.90
CA PHE A 185 2.90 25.19 -13.95
C PHE A 185 4.27 25.19 -14.65
N CYS A 186 4.35 24.88 -15.96
CA CYS A 186 5.62 24.79 -16.68
C CYS A 186 6.64 23.89 -15.94
N ILE A 187 6.18 22.75 -15.45
CA ILE A 187 6.94 21.76 -14.72
C ILE A 187 6.64 20.37 -15.30
N THR A 188 7.55 19.44 -15.18
CA THR A 188 7.41 18.09 -15.73
C THR A 188 7.20 17.06 -14.61
N PRO A 189 6.61 15.86 -14.90
CA PRO A 189 6.56 14.74 -13.97
C PRO A 189 7.93 14.38 -13.37
N ARG A 190 8.99 14.45 -14.16
CA ARG A 190 10.39 14.24 -13.72
C ARG A 190 10.76 15.21 -12.59
N GLU A 191 10.48 16.49 -12.78
CA GLU A 191 10.79 17.53 -11.80
C GLU A 191 9.96 17.36 -10.53
N ILE A 192 8.69 16.98 -10.65
CA ILE A 192 7.81 16.68 -9.50
C ILE A 192 8.39 15.51 -8.69
N VAL A 193 8.64 14.37 -9.34
CA VAL A 193 9.12 13.16 -8.66
C VAL A 193 10.49 13.37 -8.03
N CYS A 194 11.45 13.94 -8.76
CA CYS A 194 12.79 14.20 -8.25
C CYS A 194 12.78 15.29 -7.16
N GLY A 195 11.95 16.32 -7.32
CA GLY A 195 11.79 17.38 -6.33
C GLY A 195 11.27 16.85 -5.01
N LEU A 196 10.17 16.09 -5.03
CA LEU A 196 9.59 15.51 -3.83
C LEU A 196 10.49 14.41 -3.19
N ALA A 197 11.27 13.68 -3.99
CA ALA A 197 12.28 12.78 -3.46
C ALA A 197 13.41 13.53 -2.72
N LYS A 198 13.84 14.70 -3.21
CA LYS A 198 14.78 15.59 -2.51
C LYS A 198 14.18 16.14 -1.22
N VAL A 199 12.92 16.60 -1.27
CA VAL A 199 12.17 17.06 -0.10
C VAL A 199 12.07 15.96 0.95
N ASN A 200 11.72 14.74 0.56
CA ASN A 200 11.67 13.58 1.46
C ASN A 200 13.00 13.34 2.19
N LYS A 201 14.13 13.42 1.47
CA LYS A 201 15.48 13.28 2.05
C LYS A 201 15.80 14.44 3.00
N MET A 202 15.49 15.67 2.61
CA MET A 202 15.74 16.88 3.41
C MET A 202 14.97 16.84 4.73
N LEU A 203 13.74 16.38 4.70
CA LEU A 203 12.89 16.17 5.87
C LEU A 203 13.26 14.93 6.68
N ASN A 204 14.15 14.08 6.18
CA ASN A 204 14.55 12.81 6.81
C ASN A 204 13.32 11.92 7.16
N LEU A 205 12.34 11.86 6.28
CA LEU A 205 11.12 11.07 6.51
C LEU A 205 11.46 9.57 6.57
N PRO A 206 10.78 8.79 7.43
CA PRO A 206 11.10 7.37 7.64
C PRO A 206 10.77 6.48 6.44
N HIS A 207 9.77 6.82 5.64
CA HIS A 207 9.45 6.17 4.37
C HIS A 207 9.83 7.08 3.20
N THR A 208 10.19 6.48 2.07
CA THR A 208 10.48 7.20 0.83
C THR A 208 9.20 7.75 0.18
N ILE A 209 9.32 8.49 -0.92
CA ILE A 209 8.12 8.81 -1.71
C ILE A 209 7.41 7.52 -2.13
N HIS A 210 6.08 7.50 -2.00
CA HIS A 210 5.20 6.39 -2.32
C HIS A 210 4.51 6.68 -3.65
N LEU A 211 5.03 6.14 -4.76
CA LEU A 211 4.80 6.63 -6.11
C LEU A 211 3.96 5.68 -6.97
N HIS A 212 2.79 6.15 -7.39
CA HIS A 212 2.01 5.62 -8.50
C HIS A 212 2.46 6.34 -9.79
N THR A 213 3.12 5.63 -10.68
CA THR A 213 3.75 6.19 -11.87
C THR A 213 2.73 6.60 -12.95
N ASN A 214 3.16 7.43 -13.89
CA ASN A 214 2.31 7.84 -15.01
C ASN A 214 1.91 6.67 -15.92
N ASN A 215 0.84 6.84 -16.70
CA ASN A 215 0.33 5.87 -17.68
C ASN A 215 -0.07 4.51 -17.08
N LEU A 216 -0.57 4.49 -15.84
CA LEU A 216 -1.02 3.25 -15.21
C LEU A 216 -2.00 2.48 -16.11
N GLY A 217 -1.80 1.18 -16.21
CA GLY A 217 -2.71 0.28 -16.90
C GLY A 217 -2.71 0.40 -18.43
N ILE A 218 -1.86 1.20 -19.04
CA ILE A 218 -1.80 1.40 -20.50
C ILE A 218 -0.68 0.53 -21.11
N PRO A 219 -0.93 -0.22 -22.22
CA PRO A 219 0.12 -0.95 -22.92
C PRO A 219 1.30 -0.05 -23.29
N GLY A 220 2.53 -0.51 -23.06
CA GLY A 220 3.77 0.26 -23.29
C GLY A 220 4.24 1.09 -22.10
N ASN A 221 3.48 1.18 -21.03
CA ASN A 221 3.78 2.03 -19.86
C ASN A 221 5.08 1.68 -19.11
N TYR A 222 5.63 0.48 -19.29
CA TYR A 222 6.89 0.08 -18.66
C TYR A 222 8.06 0.99 -19.02
N VAL A 223 8.00 1.65 -20.19
CA VAL A 223 9.02 2.62 -20.63
C VAL A 223 9.02 3.82 -19.70
N THR A 224 7.85 4.45 -19.51
CA THR A 224 7.68 5.58 -18.58
C THR A 224 8.09 5.19 -17.15
N THR A 225 7.75 3.98 -16.72
CA THR A 225 8.14 3.45 -15.41
C THR A 225 9.67 3.35 -15.28
N LEU A 226 10.36 2.79 -16.28
CA LEU A 226 11.82 2.72 -16.28
C LEU A 226 12.48 4.10 -16.30
N GLU A 227 11.93 5.04 -17.05
CA GLU A 227 12.42 6.43 -17.09
C GLU A 227 12.27 7.11 -15.72
N THR A 228 11.14 6.89 -15.05
CA THR A 228 10.91 7.37 -13.68
C THR A 228 11.92 6.76 -12.69
N MET A 229 12.14 5.45 -12.76
CA MET A 229 13.14 4.77 -11.93
C MET A 229 14.55 5.33 -12.16
N LYS A 230 14.95 5.56 -13.43
CA LYS A 230 16.24 6.17 -13.80
C LYS A 230 16.34 7.62 -13.32
N ALA A 231 15.28 8.40 -13.42
CA ALA A 231 15.28 9.78 -12.93
C ALA A 231 15.62 9.86 -11.44
N LEU A 232 15.10 8.94 -10.63
CA LEU A 232 15.35 8.84 -9.20
C LEU A 232 16.82 8.49 -8.85
N GLU A 233 17.61 7.94 -9.77
CA GLU A 233 19.05 7.69 -9.56
C GLU A 233 19.80 9.00 -9.24
N SER A 234 19.38 10.10 -9.84
CA SER A 234 19.99 11.43 -9.63
C SER A 234 19.83 11.92 -8.18
N VAL A 235 18.86 11.39 -7.44
CA VAL A 235 18.59 11.73 -6.03
C VAL A 235 19.24 10.72 -5.08
N ALA A 236 19.54 9.51 -5.54
CA ALA A 236 20.06 8.39 -4.73
C ALA A 236 21.58 8.45 -4.52
N THR A 237 22.12 9.60 -4.13
CA THR A 237 23.57 9.86 -4.07
C THR A 237 24.30 9.19 -2.90
N ASP A 238 23.58 8.70 -1.89
CA ASP A 238 24.12 8.13 -0.65
C ASP A 238 23.82 6.64 -0.48
N GLY A 239 23.34 5.98 -1.54
CA GLY A 239 22.98 4.56 -1.52
C GLY A 239 21.70 4.22 -0.75
N LYS A 240 20.98 5.24 -0.25
CA LYS A 240 19.71 5.04 0.44
C LYS A 240 18.56 4.87 -0.55
N LEU A 241 17.45 4.29 -0.07
CA LEU A 241 16.20 4.24 -0.78
C LEU A 241 15.66 5.66 -1.00
N VAL A 242 15.17 5.95 -2.20
CA VAL A 242 14.56 7.25 -2.54
C VAL A 242 13.15 7.12 -3.09
N GLY A 243 12.72 5.92 -3.47
CA GLY A 243 11.37 5.69 -3.99
C GLY A 243 10.81 4.31 -3.66
N HIS A 244 9.51 4.25 -3.50
CA HIS A 244 8.72 3.04 -3.48
C HIS A 244 7.70 3.10 -4.62
N ILE A 245 7.85 2.23 -5.61
CA ILE A 245 6.93 2.17 -6.75
C ILE A 245 5.75 1.27 -6.37
N THR A 246 4.55 1.84 -6.34
CA THR A 246 3.35 1.12 -5.91
C THR A 246 2.80 0.21 -6.99
N HIS A 247 2.15 -0.88 -6.59
CA HIS A 247 1.40 -1.81 -7.48
C HIS A 247 2.04 -1.97 -8.87
N LEU A 248 3.35 -2.24 -8.87
CA LEU A 248 4.24 -2.19 -10.05
C LEU A 248 3.72 -3.00 -11.25
N GLN A 249 2.92 -4.05 -11.01
CA GLN A 249 2.35 -4.83 -12.10
C GLN A 249 1.49 -4.00 -13.05
N PHE A 250 0.75 -2.98 -12.55
CA PHE A 250 -0.07 -2.10 -13.40
C PHE A 250 0.76 -1.12 -14.25
N SER A 251 2.03 -0.96 -13.92
CA SER A 251 3.02 -0.11 -14.59
C SER A 251 4.09 -0.92 -15.36
N SER A 252 3.83 -2.22 -15.62
CA SER A 252 4.79 -3.14 -16.24
C SER A 252 4.24 -3.82 -17.48
N PHE A 253 3.48 -3.08 -18.30
CA PHE A 253 2.89 -3.56 -19.53
C PHE A 253 3.76 -3.18 -20.73
N ALA A 254 4.21 -4.18 -21.49
CA ALA A 254 4.81 -4.01 -22.80
C ALA A 254 3.76 -4.23 -23.90
N GLY A 255 4.13 -3.89 -25.14
CA GLY A 255 3.24 -3.91 -26.30
C GLY A 255 2.69 -2.52 -26.63
N ASP A 256 2.23 -2.33 -27.84
CA ASP A 256 1.78 -1.03 -28.36
C ASP A 256 0.27 -0.83 -28.21
N ASP A 257 -0.46 -1.90 -28.02
CA ASP A 257 -1.92 -1.90 -27.85
C ASP A 257 -2.40 -3.07 -26.98
N TRP A 258 -3.70 -3.12 -26.69
CA TRP A 258 -4.34 -4.17 -25.90
C TRP A 258 -4.26 -5.58 -26.53
N ARG A 259 -4.02 -5.69 -27.84
CA ARG A 259 -3.87 -6.98 -28.54
C ARG A 259 -2.46 -7.52 -28.40
N THR A 260 -1.50 -6.62 -28.45
CA THR A 260 -0.07 -6.92 -28.34
C THR A 260 0.43 -6.93 -26.89
N MET A 261 -0.35 -6.42 -25.95
CA MET A 261 -0.02 -6.36 -24.52
C MET A 261 0.63 -7.66 -24.02
N ARG A 262 1.75 -7.52 -23.33
CA ARG A 262 2.51 -8.59 -22.70
C ARG A 262 3.24 -8.07 -21.45
N SER A 263 3.83 -9.00 -20.70
CA SER A 263 4.66 -8.67 -19.54
C SER A 263 5.93 -7.94 -19.93
N ALA A 264 6.29 -6.91 -19.15
CA ALA A 264 7.61 -6.29 -19.13
C ALA A 264 8.39 -6.64 -17.85
N ALA A 265 7.96 -7.68 -17.13
CA ALA A 265 8.55 -8.06 -15.85
C ALA A 265 10.06 -8.37 -15.97
N GLU A 266 10.52 -8.91 -17.10
CA GLU A 266 11.93 -9.21 -17.35
C GLU A 266 12.79 -7.94 -17.39
N ASP A 267 12.34 -6.91 -18.13
CA ASP A 267 13.05 -5.64 -18.25
C ASP A 267 13.08 -4.88 -16.91
N ILE A 268 11.92 -4.80 -16.26
CA ILE A 268 11.77 -4.11 -14.97
C ILE A 268 12.57 -4.82 -13.86
N SER A 269 12.46 -6.15 -13.76
CA SER A 269 13.19 -6.90 -12.73
C SER A 269 14.70 -6.85 -12.93
N LYS A 270 15.17 -6.85 -14.18
CA LYS A 270 16.58 -6.66 -14.50
C LYS A 270 17.09 -5.31 -14.00
N TYR A 271 16.32 -4.24 -14.21
CA TYR A 271 16.66 -2.93 -13.67
C TYR A 271 16.73 -2.94 -12.15
N ILE A 272 15.66 -3.43 -11.46
CA ILE A 272 15.59 -3.48 -10.00
C ILE A 272 16.72 -4.32 -9.38
N ASN A 273 17.09 -5.44 -10.01
CA ASN A 273 18.17 -6.30 -9.52
C ASN A 273 19.54 -5.61 -9.55
N ASN A 274 19.75 -4.66 -10.48
CA ASN A 274 21.01 -3.93 -10.64
C ASN A 274 21.08 -2.60 -9.85
N HIS A 275 19.97 -2.14 -9.26
CA HIS A 275 19.90 -0.85 -8.57
C HIS A 275 19.31 -1.02 -7.17
N SER A 276 19.82 -0.26 -6.19
CA SER A 276 19.46 -0.40 -4.77
C SER A 276 18.56 0.71 -4.22
N HIS A 277 18.24 1.72 -5.03
CA HIS A 277 17.61 2.96 -4.58
C HIS A 277 16.08 2.91 -4.47
N MET A 278 15.45 1.76 -4.77
CA MET A 278 14.00 1.64 -4.73
C MET A 278 13.50 0.28 -4.23
N THR A 279 12.25 0.28 -3.79
CA THR A 279 11.43 -0.89 -3.50
C THR A 279 10.12 -0.82 -4.28
N PHE A 280 9.35 -1.89 -4.29
CA PHE A 280 8.02 -1.90 -4.90
C PHE A 280 7.06 -2.85 -4.19
N ASP A 281 5.76 -2.63 -4.36
CA ASP A 281 4.73 -3.61 -4.06
C ASP A 281 4.09 -4.20 -5.32
N MET A 282 3.54 -5.40 -5.17
CA MET A 282 3.07 -6.20 -6.30
C MET A 282 1.82 -5.64 -6.97
N GLY A 283 0.83 -5.20 -6.20
CA GLY A 283 -0.51 -4.89 -6.71
C GLY A 283 -1.18 -6.12 -7.37
N GLN A 284 -1.12 -7.29 -6.73
CA GLN A 284 -1.52 -8.57 -7.33
C GLN A 284 -2.98 -8.62 -7.73
N VAL A 285 -3.27 -8.80 -9.01
CA VAL A 285 -4.63 -9.06 -9.53
C VAL A 285 -5.17 -10.41 -9.06
N ILE A 286 -6.40 -10.40 -8.59
CA ILE A 286 -7.15 -11.60 -8.18
C ILE A 286 -8.36 -11.77 -9.09
N PHE A 287 -8.57 -12.96 -9.62
CA PHE A 287 -9.75 -13.27 -10.46
C PHE A 287 -11.02 -13.34 -9.63
N THR A 288 -11.60 -12.18 -9.39
CA THR A 288 -12.81 -12.01 -8.55
C THR A 288 -13.41 -10.62 -8.77
N ASP A 289 -14.50 -10.35 -8.07
CA ASP A 289 -15.06 -9.00 -7.93
C ASP A 289 -14.09 -8.12 -7.16
N THR A 290 -13.98 -6.88 -7.60
CA THR A 290 -13.23 -5.83 -6.92
C THR A 290 -13.87 -4.46 -7.16
N THR A 291 -13.36 -3.43 -6.52
CA THR A 291 -13.73 -2.04 -6.74
C THR A 291 -12.44 -1.27 -6.92
N THR A 292 -12.18 -0.77 -8.13
CA THR A 292 -11.03 0.09 -8.36
C THR A 292 -11.33 1.48 -7.81
N MET A 293 -10.36 2.06 -7.14
CA MET A 293 -10.42 3.41 -6.61
C MET A 293 -9.01 4.02 -6.60
N THR A 294 -8.85 5.15 -7.22
CA THR A 294 -7.57 5.84 -7.28
C THR A 294 -7.76 7.32 -7.57
N ALA A 295 -6.84 8.13 -7.10
CA ALA A 295 -6.74 9.53 -7.47
C ALA A 295 -6.36 9.72 -8.96
N ASP A 296 -6.00 8.66 -9.70
CA ASP A 296 -5.72 8.73 -11.15
C ASP A 296 -7.02 8.79 -11.97
N GLY A 297 -7.61 9.98 -12.07
CA GLY A 297 -8.82 10.23 -12.86
C GLY A 297 -8.70 9.77 -14.33
N PRO A 298 -7.60 10.06 -15.06
CA PRO A 298 -7.38 9.54 -16.43
C PRO A 298 -7.45 8.03 -16.55
N PHE A 299 -6.85 7.30 -15.60
CA PHE A 299 -6.91 5.84 -15.57
C PHE A 299 -8.33 5.33 -15.35
N GLU A 300 -9.03 5.85 -14.35
CA GLU A 300 -10.40 5.43 -14.02
C GLU A 300 -11.37 5.76 -15.17
N PHE A 301 -11.24 6.91 -15.81
CA PHE A 301 -12.02 7.25 -17.00
C PHE A 301 -11.75 6.27 -18.15
N THR A 302 -10.49 5.93 -18.39
CA THR A 302 -10.12 4.92 -19.41
C THR A 302 -10.74 3.57 -19.08
N LEU A 303 -10.70 3.15 -17.82
CA LEU A 303 -11.31 1.89 -17.38
C LEU A 303 -12.84 1.91 -17.53
N TYR A 304 -13.49 3.05 -17.26
CA TYR A 304 -14.91 3.26 -17.54
C TYR A 304 -15.22 3.08 -19.04
N GLN A 305 -14.47 3.73 -19.93
CA GLN A 305 -14.66 3.62 -21.37
C GLN A 305 -14.48 2.17 -21.87
N LEU A 306 -13.50 1.44 -21.33
CA LEU A 306 -13.23 0.05 -21.72
C LEU A 306 -14.23 -0.96 -21.17
N SER A 307 -14.77 -0.71 -19.98
CA SER A 307 -15.62 -1.68 -19.26
C SER A 307 -17.13 -1.41 -19.41
N GLY A 308 -17.52 -0.16 -19.60
CA GLY A 308 -18.91 0.28 -19.57
C GLY A 308 -19.58 0.14 -18.19
N HIS A 309 -18.78 -0.05 -17.11
CA HIS A 309 -19.30 -0.11 -15.75
C HIS A 309 -19.69 1.28 -15.22
N LYS A 310 -20.55 1.30 -14.21
CA LYS A 310 -20.84 2.56 -13.49
C LYS A 310 -19.56 3.09 -12.86
N TRP A 311 -19.41 4.41 -12.80
CA TRP A 311 -18.28 5.06 -12.17
C TRP A 311 -18.69 6.36 -11.49
N VAL A 312 -17.85 6.80 -10.56
CA VAL A 312 -17.91 8.13 -9.95
C VAL A 312 -16.54 8.78 -10.16
N ASN A 313 -16.56 10.03 -10.55
CA ASN A 313 -15.40 10.91 -10.52
C ASN A 313 -15.55 11.86 -9.32
N SER A 314 -14.46 12.13 -8.63
CA SER A 314 -14.39 13.13 -7.58
C SER A 314 -13.27 14.11 -7.89
N ASP A 315 -13.46 15.35 -7.45
CA ASP A 315 -12.50 16.43 -7.64
C ASP A 315 -12.52 17.31 -6.39
N VAL A 316 -11.35 17.68 -5.90
CA VAL A 316 -11.18 18.51 -4.72
C VAL A 316 -10.28 19.68 -5.08
N GLU A 317 -10.73 20.91 -4.79
CA GLU A 317 -9.97 22.12 -5.10
C GLU A 317 -8.58 22.08 -4.48
N THR A 318 -7.56 22.46 -5.25
CA THR A 318 -6.13 22.43 -4.93
C THR A 318 -5.51 21.04 -4.79
N GLU A 319 -6.31 19.99 -4.87
CA GLU A 319 -5.91 18.59 -4.68
C GLU A 319 -6.17 17.77 -5.94
N THR A 320 -6.17 16.48 -5.82
CA THR A 320 -6.31 15.58 -6.94
C THR A 320 -7.75 15.20 -7.21
N SER A 321 -8.09 14.97 -8.47
CA SER A 321 -9.29 14.24 -8.86
C SER A 321 -9.09 12.75 -8.63
N GLY A 322 -10.21 12.00 -8.57
CA GLY A 322 -10.18 10.56 -8.42
C GLY A 322 -11.35 9.89 -9.10
N GLY A 323 -11.32 8.58 -9.17
CA GLY A 323 -12.40 7.79 -9.73
C GLY A 323 -12.60 6.46 -9.02
N ILE A 324 -13.81 5.94 -9.10
CA ILE A 324 -14.20 4.67 -8.48
C ILE A 324 -15.03 3.87 -9.46
N ILE A 325 -14.62 2.62 -9.72
CA ILE A 325 -15.31 1.71 -10.66
C ILE A 325 -15.42 0.31 -10.04
N PRO A 326 -16.63 -0.26 -9.87
CA PRO A 326 -16.77 -1.68 -9.64
C PRO A 326 -16.22 -2.49 -10.82
N PHE A 327 -15.36 -3.45 -10.55
CA PHE A 327 -14.71 -4.24 -11.59
C PHE A 327 -14.74 -5.73 -11.28
N HIS A 328 -14.50 -6.56 -12.31
CA HIS A 328 -14.42 -8.01 -12.15
C HIS A 328 -13.29 -8.57 -13.03
N TYR A 329 -12.21 -9.03 -12.41
CA TYR A 329 -11.13 -9.69 -13.13
C TYR A 329 -11.51 -11.12 -13.52
N LYS A 330 -11.39 -11.44 -14.82
CA LYS A 330 -11.80 -12.72 -15.41
C LYS A 330 -10.59 -13.50 -15.94
N ARG A 331 -10.48 -14.79 -15.59
CA ARG A 331 -9.41 -15.67 -16.10
C ARG A 331 -9.44 -15.86 -17.62
N ASN A 332 -10.62 -15.84 -18.23
CA ASN A 332 -10.79 -15.99 -19.67
C ASN A 332 -10.54 -14.69 -20.45
N ASN A 333 -10.39 -13.55 -19.79
CA ASN A 333 -9.96 -12.31 -20.40
C ASN A 333 -8.43 -12.32 -20.53
N ALA A 334 -7.91 -12.02 -21.73
CA ALA A 334 -6.48 -12.08 -22.00
C ALA A 334 -5.69 -11.02 -21.23
N VAL A 335 -6.22 -9.80 -21.12
CA VAL A 335 -5.61 -8.68 -20.41
C VAL A 335 -5.53 -9.00 -18.91
N ASN A 336 -6.65 -9.38 -18.28
CA ASN A 336 -6.68 -9.69 -16.85
C ASN A 336 -5.76 -10.87 -16.50
N ALA A 337 -5.69 -11.89 -17.35
CA ALA A 337 -4.79 -13.02 -17.13
C ALA A 337 -3.32 -12.65 -17.29
N THR A 338 -2.99 -11.70 -18.19
CA THR A 338 -1.64 -11.13 -18.32
C THR A 338 -1.28 -10.29 -17.10
N GLN A 339 -2.17 -9.43 -16.62
CA GLN A 339 -2.00 -8.63 -15.40
C GLN A 339 -1.72 -9.52 -14.18
N TRP A 340 -2.51 -10.61 -14.02
CA TRP A 340 -2.28 -11.59 -12.95
C TRP A 340 -0.87 -12.23 -13.03
N SER A 341 -0.39 -12.51 -14.24
CA SER A 341 0.93 -13.12 -14.47
C SER A 341 2.06 -12.16 -14.12
N ILE A 342 1.96 -10.90 -14.55
CA ILE A 342 3.00 -9.88 -14.41
C ILE A 342 3.40 -9.69 -12.94
N ALA A 343 2.46 -9.59 -12.01
CA ALA A 343 2.79 -9.39 -10.60
C ALA A 343 3.63 -10.55 -10.03
N LEU A 344 3.27 -11.80 -10.36
CA LEU A 344 4.03 -12.98 -9.94
C LEU A 344 5.39 -13.06 -10.64
N GLU A 345 5.46 -12.68 -11.91
CA GLU A 345 6.71 -12.65 -12.66
C GLU A 345 7.70 -11.66 -12.06
N LEU A 346 7.25 -10.42 -11.78
CA LEU A 346 8.05 -9.41 -11.07
C LEU A 346 8.56 -9.94 -9.72
N ALA A 347 7.66 -10.47 -8.90
CA ALA A 347 7.99 -10.96 -7.58
C ALA A 347 8.99 -12.12 -7.57
N LEU A 348 8.95 -12.96 -8.59
CA LEU A 348 9.82 -14.16 -8.69
C LEU A 348 11.11 -13.90 -9.47
N LEU A 349 11.18 -12.84 -10.29
CA LEU A 349 12.39 -12.46 -11.03
C LEU A 349 13.27 -11.46 -10.27
N VAL A 350 12.73 -10.75 -9.28
CA VAL A 350 13.53 -9.90 -8.40
C VAL A 350 14.22 -10.78 -7.35
N ASN A 351 15.55 -10.74 -7.33
CA ASN A 351 16.37 -11.67 -6.51
C ASN A 351 16.31 -11.36 -5.02
N ASP A 352 16.30 -10.06 -4.66
CA ASP A 352 16.30 -9.61 -3.28
C ASP A 352 14.86 -9.43 -2.74
N PRO A 353 14.40 -10.28 -1.80
CA PRO A 353 13.05 -10.17 -1.25
C PRO A 353 12.82 -8.88 -0.43
N TRP A 354 13.87 -8.17 -0.04
CA TRP A 354 13.76 -6.89 0.66
C TRP A 354 13.34 -5.73 -0.24
N LYS A 355 13.32 -5.93 -1.56
CA LYS A 355 12.90 -4.94 -2.54
C LYS A 355 11.45 -5.10 -3.00
N MET A 356 10.81 -6.23 -2.71
CA MET A 356 9.50 -6.60 -3.22
C MET A 356 8.52 -6.92 -2.09
N PHE A 357 7.32 -6.33 -2.14
CA PHE A 357 6.32 -6.51 -1.10
C PHE A 357 5.00 -7.04 -1.65
N MET A 358 4.41 -7.98 -0.90
CA MET A 358 3.15 -8.61 -1.28
C MET A 358 1.98 -7.73 -0.90
N THR A 359 1.26 -7.23 -1.90
CA THR A 359 -0.01 -6.50 -1.76
C THR A 359 -0.98 -6.90 -2.87
N THR A 360 -2.23 -6.48 -2.77
CA THR A 360 -3.18 -6.46 -3.88
C THR A 360 -3.51 -5.03 -4.30
N ASP A 361 -2.91 -4.03 -3.65
CA ASP A 361 -3.42 -2.67 -3.77
C ASP A 361 -4.93 -2.66 -3.47
N HIS A 362 -5.29 -3.27 -2.31
CA HIS A 362 -6.69 -3.46 -1.96
C HIS A 362 -7.48 -2.15 -2.01
N PRO A 363 -8.64 -2.11 -2.70
CA PRO A 363 -9.27 -3.22 -3.40
C PRO A 363 -8.93 -3.34 -4.90
N ASN A 364 -8.04 -2.52 -5.46
CA ASN A 364 -7.80 -2.34 -6.89
C ASN A 364 -7.45 -3.63 -7.64
N GLY A 365 -6.41 -4.36 -7.25
CA GLY A 365 -6.07 -5.66 -7.81
C GLY A 365 -6.94 -6.79 -7.28
N GLY A 366 -7.51 -6.62 -6.10
CA GLY A 366 -8.39 -7.57 -5.43
C GLY A 366 -8.48 -7.37 -3.92
N PRO A 367 -9.46 -7.99 -3.27
CA PRO A 367 -9.62 -7.90 -1.83
C PRO A 367 -8.45 -8.57 -1.09
N PHE A 368 -7.97 -7.95 0.00
CA PHE A 368 -6.85 -8.43 0.82
C PHE A 368 -7.07 -9.84 1.39
N ILE A 369 -8.31 -10.27 1.59
CA ILE A 369 -8.63 -11.64 2.02
C ILE A 369 -8.11 -12.72 1.06
N ALA A 370 -7.64 -12.34 -0.13
CA ALA A 370 -6.99 -13.23 -1.08
C ALA A 370 -5.49 -13.45 -0.81
N TYR A 371 -4.87 -12.79 0.18
CA TYR A 371 -3.44 -12.93 0.51
C TYR A 371 -2.99 -14.37 0.70
N PRO A 372 -3.73 -15.26 1.37
CA PRO A 372 -3.35 -16.68 1.47
C PRO A 372 -3.24 -17.38 0.12
N LYS A 373 -3.94 -16.90 -0.89
CA LYS A 373 -3.89 -17.42 -2.26
C LYS A 373 -2.64 -16.92 -2.99
N ILE A 374 -2.25 -15.68 -2.77
CA ILE A 374 -1.01 -15.11 -3.32
C ILE A 374 0.19 -15.83 -2.70
N ILE A 375 0.18 -16.03 -1.38
CA ILE A 375 1.19 -16.83 -0.67
C ILE A 375 1.36 -18.20 -1.34
N ALA A 376 0.26 -18.89 -1.63
CA ALA A 376 0.34 -20.19 -2.32
C ALA A 376 0.94 -20.08 -3.73
N TRP A 377 0.73 -18.99 -4.46
CA TRP A 377 1.33 -18.79 -5.78
C TRP A 377 2.82 -18.45 -5.71
N LEU A 378 3.23 -17.66 -4.73
CA LEU A 378 4.64 -17.29 -4.52
C LEU A 378 5.48 -18.49 -4.04
N THR A 379 4.91 -19.32 -3.17
CA THR A 379 5.61 -20.45 -2.54
C THR A 379 5.47 -21.78 -3.31
N SER A 380 4.64 -21.84 -4.39
CA SER A 380 4.40 -23.08 -5.12
C SER A 380 4.21 -22.87 -6.62
N LYS A 381 5.18 -23.36 -7.41
CA LYS A 381 5.06 -23.43 -8.87
C LYS A 381 3.82 -24.25 -9.28
N LYS A 382 3.54 -25.35 -8.57
CA LYS A 382 2.36 -26.17 -8.79
C LYS A 382 1.05 -25.36 -8.66
N ALA A 383 0.96 -24.49 -7.66
CA ALA A 383 -0.23 -23.66 -7.43
C ALA A 383 -0.44 -22.62 -8.53
N ARG A 384 0.63 -21.88 -8.92
CA ARG A 384 0.53 -20.86 -9.97
C ARG A 384 0.29 -21.50 -11.34
N MET A 385 0.91 -22.65 -11.66
CA MET A 385 0.66 -23.37 -12.91
C MET A 385 -0.75 -23.95 -12.99
N ALA A 386 -1.32 -24.43 -11.88
CA ALA A 386 -2.72 -24.87 -11.83
C ALA A 386 -3.70 -23.71 -12.09
N THR A 387 -3.33 -22.49 -11.75
CA THR A 387 -4.11 -21.28 -12.06
C THR A 387 -3.92 -20.88 -13.52
N LEU A 388 -2.68 -20.80 -14.00
CA LEU A 388 -2.34 -20.40 -15.37
C LEU A 388 -3.03 -21.32 -16.42
N LYS A 389 -3.07 -22.62 -16.19
CA LYS A 389 -3.75 -23.58 -17.07
C LYS A 389 -5.23 -23.28 -17.31
N ARG A 390 -5.87 -22.54 -16.41
CA ARG A 390 -7.29 -22.12 -16.50
C ARG A 390 -7.47 -20.71 -17.04
N CYS A 391 -6.38 -20.00 -17.33
CA CYS A 391 -6.41 -18.66 -17.90
C CYS A 391 -6.59 -18.69 -19.42
N ASN A 392 -6.81 -17.51 -19.99
CA ASN A 392 -6.89 -17.31 -21.44
C ASN A 392 -5.64 -17.86 -22.15
N LYS A 393 -5.84 -18.57 -23.28
CA LYS A 393 -4.75 -19.22 -24.02
C LYS A 393 -3.69 -18.27 -24.57
N LYS A 394 -4.09 -17.03 -24.94
CA LYS A 394 -3.12 -16.00 -25.40
C LYS A 394 -2.21 -15.59 -24.23
N ALA A 395 -2.78 -15.35 -23.03
CA ALA A 395 -2.01 -15.03 -21.84
C ALA A 395 -1.08 -16.19 -21.42
N GLN A 396 -1.57 -17.45 -21.49
CA GLN A 396 -0.71 -18.61 -21.20
C GLN A 396 0.55 -18.67 -22.08
N LYS A 397 0.41 -18.33 -23.37
CA LYS A 397 1.54 -18.34 -24.33
C LYS A 397 2.53 -17.20 -24.10
N LYS A 398 2.08 -16.09 -23.53
CA LYS A 398 2.89 -14.87 -23.31
C LYS A 398 3.52 -14.83 -21.89
N SER A 399 3.06 -15.69 -20.96
CA SER A 399 3.51 -15.69 -19.57
C SER A 399 4.89 -16.33 -19.43
N LEU A 400 5.73 -15.71 -18.59
CA LEU A 400 7.04 -16.21 -18.19
C LEU A 400 6.96 -17.25 -17.06
N LEU A 401 5.82 -17.38 -16.36
CA LEU A 401 5.66 -18.26 -15.20
C LEU A 401 6.05 -19.72 -15.45
N PRO A 402 5.86 -20.32 -16.63
CA PRO A 402 6.31 -21.69 -16.89
C PRO A 402 7.83 -21.90 -16.77
N SER A 403 8.63 -20.89 -17.15
CA SER A 403 10.10 -20.94 -17.10
C SER A 403 10.68 -20.58 -15.73
N ILE A 404 9.87 -19.97 -14.84
CA ILE A 404 10.32 -19.54 -13.51
C ILE A 404 10.21 -20.70 -12.51
N GLU A 405 11.36 -21.21 -12.06
CA GLU A 405 11.42 -22.31 -11.06
C GLU A 405 11.36 -21.80 -9.62
N ARG A 406 11.72 -20.52 -9.38
CA ARG A 406 11.78 -19.96 -8.01
C ARG A 406 10.46 -20.11 -7.27
N GLU A 407 10.55 -20.55 -6.02
CA GLU A 407 9.50 -20.61 -5.02
C GLU A 407 10.02 -19.94 -3.75
N LEU A 408 9.23 -19.05 -3.16
CA LEU A 408 9.66 -18.36 -1.94
C LEU A 408 9.61 -19.34 -0.75
N SER A 409 10.65 -19.31 0.06
CA SER A 409 10.70 -19.96 1.37
C SER A 409 9.81 -19.27 2.40
N LEU A 410 9.57 -19.91 3.56
CA LEU A 410 8.88 -19.27 4.69
C LEU A 410 9.64 -18.02 5.19
N TYR A 411 10.97 -18.04 5.11
CA TYR A 411 11.80 -16.89 5.47
C TYR A 411 11.59 -15.71 4.52
N GLU A 412 11.67 -15.94 3.22
CA GLU A 412 11.39 -14.90 2.22
C GLU A 412 9.94 -14.40 2.33
N LEU A 413 8.99 -15.32 2.61
CA LEU A 413 7.60 -14.93 2.86
C LEU A 413 7.48 -13.98 4.06
N ALA A 414 8.21 -14.23 5.15
CA ALA A 414 8.24 -13.34 6.30
C ALA A 414 8.83 -11.95 5.93
N ILE A 415 9.79 -11.89 5.02
CA ILE A 415 10.33 -10.63 4.53
C ILE A 415 9.26 -9.88 3.73
N VAL A 416 8.71 -10.49 2.68
CA VAL A 416 7.83 -9.79 1.72
C VAL A 416 6.45 -9.41 2.28
N THR A 417 6.06 -9.99 3.41
CA THR A 417 4.76 -9.73 4.06
C THR A 417 4.86 -9.03 5.42
N ARG A 418 6.08 -8.81 5.95
CA ARG A 418 6.30 -8.27 7.31
C ARG A 418 7.57 -7.42 7.40
N ALA A 419 8.73 -8.09 7.48
CA ALA A 419 10.00 -7.44 7.81
C ALA A 419 10.44 -6.42 6.76
N GLY A 420 10.32 -6.74 5.47
CA GLY A 420 10.67 -5.84 4.37
C GLY A 420 9.77 -4.62 4.32
N GLN A 421 8.47 -4.81 4.47
CA GLN A 421 7.50 -3.72 4.50
C GLN A 421 7.71 -2.81 5.71
N ALA A 422 7.89 -3.37 6.91
CA ALA A 422 8.18 -2.59 8.12
C ALA A 422 9.49 -1.79 7.96
N LYS A 423 10.53 -2.40 7.40
CA LYS A 423 11.82 -1.73 7.14
C LYS A 423 11.66 -0.58 6.13
N ALA A 424 10.95 -0.81 5.03
CA ALA A 424 10.72 0.22 4.01
C ALA A 424 9.91 1.41 4.55
N LEU A 425 9.00 1.14 5.49
CA LEU A 425 8.21 2.16 6.19
C LEU A 425 8.99 2.86 7.32
N GLY A 426 10.19 2.39 7.68
CA GLY A 426 10.96 2.93 8.81
C GLY A 426 10.40 2.54 10.19
N LEU A 427 9.57 1.51 10.28
CA LEU A 427 8.95 1.02 11.52
C LEU A 427 9.94 0.15 12.31
N LYS A 428 10.74 0.77 13.16
CA LYS A 428 11.84 0.11 13.89
C LYS A 428 11.40 -1.00 14.85
N ASN A 429 10.18 -0.92 15.36
CA ASN A 429 9.66 -1.85 16.38
C ASN A 429 8.73 -2.90 15.79
N LYS A 430 8.61 -3.01 14.46
CA LYS A 430 7.71 -3.94 13.78
C LYS A 430 8.45 -4.81 12.75
N GLY A 431 7.81 -5.91 12.34
CA GLY A 431 8.37 -6.80 11.32
C GLY A 431 9.49 -7.71 11.82
N HIS A 432 9.79 -7.74 13.11
CA HIS A 432 10.78 -8.64 13.72
C HIS A 432 10.33 -9.10 15.12
N LEU A 433 10.97 -10.16 15.62
CA LEU A 433 10.70 -10.77 16.93
C LEU A 433 11.86 -10.57 17.93
N GLY A 434 12.72 -9.59 17.69
CA GLY A 434 13.81 -9.22 18.57
C GLY A 434 13.33 -8.44 19.81
N VAL A 435 14.16 -8.44 20.86
CA VAL A 435 13.92 -7.67 22.08
C VAL A 435 13.69 -6.19 21.75
N GLY A 436 12.69 -5.59 22.38
CA GLY A 436 12.25 -4.20 22.15
C GLY A 436 11.18 -4.04 21.07
N ALA A 437 10.95 -5.06 20.23
CA ALA A 437 9.86 -5.02 19.27
C ALA A 437 8.48 -4.98 19.95
N ASP A 438 7.50 -4.45 19.24
CA ASP A 438 6.09 -4.61 19.63
C ASP A 438 5.76 -6.10 19.64
N ALA A 439 5.02 -6.55 20.65
CA ALA A 439 4.58 -7.93 20.75
C ALA A 439 3.41 -8.20 19.80
N ASP A 440 3.64 -7.93 18.52
CA ASP A 440 2.77 -8.18 17.39
C ASP A 440 3.23 -9.48 16.72
N ILE A 441 2.52 -10.59 16.93
CA ILE A 441 2.97 -11.93 16.56
C ILE A 441 1.83 -12.69 15.87
N ALA A 442 2.18 -13.42 14.82
CA ALA A 442 1.29 -14.35 14.13
C ALA A 442 1.85 -15.78 14.21
N ILE A 443 1.00 -16.72 14.62
CA ILE A 443 1.34 -18.13 14.74
C ILE A 443 0.45 -18.93 13.78
N TYR A 444 1.08 -19.73 12.90
CA TYR A 444 0.38 -20.47 11.85
C TYR A 444 0.53 -21.99 12.03
N ASN A 445 -0.56 -22.71 11.76
CA ASN A 445 -0.60 -24.17 11.83
C ASN A 445 0.12 -24.79 10.61
N VAL A 446 1.41 -24.52 10.51
CA VAL A 446 2.36 -25.07 9.54
C VAL A 446 3.63 -25.45 10.29
N ASN A 447 3.97 -26.73 10.31
CA ASN A 447 5.24 -27.18 10.85
C ASN A 447 6.34 -26.93 9.82
N PRO A 448 7.33 -26.04 10.08
CA PRO A 448 8.36 -25.67 9.11
C PRO A 448 9.34 -26.81 8.80
N GLU A 449 9.46 -27.81 9.70
CA GLU A 449 10.39 -28.95 9.54
C GLU A 449 9.78 -30.10 8.73
N THR A 450 8.46 -30.28 8.83
CA THR A 450 7.78 -31.47 8.24
C THR A 450 6.83 -31.10 7.09
N THR A 451 6.51 -29.82 6.91
CA THR A 451 5.60 -29.36 5.87
C THR A 451 6.33 -28.68 4.73
N ASP A 452 6.49 -29.39 3.62
CA ASP A 452 6.87 -28.78 2.34
C ASP A 452 5.69 -27.95 1.82
N ILE A 453 5.76 -26.61 2.00
CA ILE A 453 4.68 -25.68 1.62
C ILE A 453 4.49 -25.59 0.10
N ALA A 454 5.53 -25.84 -0.69
CA ALA A 454 5.46 -25.85 -2.15
C ALA A 454 4.61 -27.04 -2.64
N LYS A 455 4.81 -28.21 -2.08
CA LYS A 455 4.00 -29.40 -2.38
C LYS A 455 2.61 -29.34 -1.75
N LYS A 456 2.52 -28.90 -0.49
CA LYS A 456 1.28 -28.82 0.31
C LYS A 456 0.66 -27.42 0.32
N TYR A 457 0.72 -26.69 -0.79
CA TYR A 457 0.27 -25.30 -0.89
C TYR A 457 -1.19 -25.05 -0.44
N LYS A 458 -2.07 -26.05 -0.51
CA LYS A 458 -3.45 -25.94 -0.01
C LYS A 458 -3.48 -25.86 1.51
N THR A 459 -2.62 -26.63 2.21
CA THR A 459 -2.45 -26.57 3.66
C THR A 459 -1.88 -25.22 4.08
N ALA A 460 -0.82 -24.76 3.42
CA ALA A 460 -0.24 -23.43 3.64
C ALA A 460 -1.30 -22.33 3.44
N ARG A 461 -2.04 -22.35 2.33
CA ARG A 461 -3.13 -21.41 2.07
C ARG A 461 -4.18 -21.38 3.20
N LYS A 462 -4.58 -22.54 3.73
CA LYS A 462 -5.54 -22.62 4.83
C LYS A 462 -4.97 -21.99 6.11
N ALA A 463 -3.72 -22.33 6.43
CA ALA A 463 -3.05 -21.85 7.64
C ALA A 463 -2.84 -20.34 7.63
N PHE A 464 -2.37 -19.75 6.51
CA PHE A 464 -2.19 -18.31 6.37
C PHE A 464 -3.53 -17.54 6.25
N GLY A 465 -4.63 -18.22 5.98
CA GLY A 465 -5.97 -17.62 6.00
C GLY A 465 -6.60 -17.57 7.37
N ASN A 466 -6.15 -18.42 8.30
CA ASN A 466 -6.70 -18.54 9.67
C ASN A 466 -5.53 -18.85 10.62
N ALA A 467 -4.97 -17.80 11.21
CA ALA A 467 -3.88 -17.94 12.17
C ALA A 467 -4.32 -18.77 13.40
N ALA A 468 -3.44 -19.63 13.89
CA ALA A 468 -3.65 -20.33 15.15
C ALA A 468 -3.73 -19.31 16.30
N TYR A 469 -2.84 -18.30 16.24
CA TYR A 469 -2.90 -17.15 17.13
C TYR A 469 -2.49 -15.89 16.38
N THR A 470 -3.17 -14.79 16.67
CA THR A 470 -2.68 -13.44 16.39
C THR A 470 -2.62 -12.69 17.72
N ILE A 471 -1.46 -12.17 18.00
CA ILE A 471 -1.15 -11.39 19.20
C ILE A 471 -0.90 -9.96 18.77
N LYS A 472 -1.62 -9.02 19.37
CA LYS A 472 -1.49 -7.58 19.15
C LYS A 472 -1.11 -6.89 20.43
N ASP A 473 0.05 -6.22 20.46
CA ASP A 473 0.58 -5.59 21.68
C ASP A 473 0.58 -6.55 22.90
N GLY A 474 0.92 -7.83 22.68
CA GLY A 474 0.98 -8.86 23.71
C GLY A 474 -0.38 -9.48 24.09
N ILE A 475 -1.47 -9.03 23.49
CA ILE A 475 -2.83 -9.52 23.73
C ILE A 475 -3.23 -10.50 22.62
N VAL A 476 -3.71 -11.69 22.99
CA VAL A 476 -4.27 -12.64 22.03
C VAL A 476 -5.60 -12.11 21.53
N VAL A 477 -5.63 -11.67 20.28
CA VAL A 477 -6.84 -11.14 19.62
C VAL A 477 -7.53 -12.16 18.74
N VAL A 478 -6.77 -13.13 18.19
CA VAL A 478 -7.30 -14.27 17.41
C VAL A 478 -6.76 -15.57 17.98
N LYS A 479 -7.62 -16.56 18.06
CA LYS A 479 -7.27 -17.96 18.38
C LYS A 479 -8.04 -18.89 17.46
N ASP A 480 -7.34 -19.83 16.83
CA ASP A 480 -7.89 -20.83 15.89
C ASP A 480 -8.74 -20.22 14.76
N GLY A 481 -8.31 -19.04 14.27
CA GLY A 481 -9.00 -18.28 13.21
C GLY A 481 -10.22 -17.47 13.69
N GLU A 482 -10.55 -17.50 14.98
CA GLU A 482 -11.67 -16.75 15.55
C GLU A 482 -11.19 -15.56 16.38
N VAL A 483 -11.90 -14.43 16.27
CA VAL A 483 -11.65 -13.24 17.10
C VAL A 483 -12.11 -13.53 18.52
N VAL A 484 -11.18 -13.52 19.47
CA VAL A 484 -11.44 -13.83 20.89
C VAL A 484 -11.38 -12.59 21.78
N GLN A 485 -10.76 -11.51 21.29
CA GLN A 485 -10.70 -10.22 21.97
C GLN A 485 -10.48 -9.11 20.92
N THR A 486 -10.99 -7.92 21.18
CA THR A 486 -10.71 -6.73 20.37
C THR A 486 -9.91 -5.72 21.18
N VAL A 487 -8.98 -5.05 20.52
CA VAL A 487 -8.18 -3.95 21.07
C VAL A 487 -8.16 -2.81 20.06
N ASP A 488 -7.93 -1.60 20.53
CA ASP A 488 -7.69 -0.47 19.61
C ASP A 488 -6.22 -0.52 19.16
N GLY A 489 -6.02 -0.39 17.85
CA GLY A 489 -4.67 -0.16 17.31
C GLY A 489 -4.33 1.32 17.29
N ARG A 490 -3.04 1.62 17.24
CA ARG A 490 -2.49 2.99 17.18
C ARG A 490 -2.61 3.58 15.78
N THR A 491 -2.88 4.88 15.67
CA THR A 491 -2.71 5.65 14.44
C THR A 491 -1.36 6.35 14.49
N MET A 492 -0.44 5.93 13.62
CA MET A 492 0.91 6.48 13.50
C MET A 492 0.89 7.66 12.52
N TRP A 493 1.59 8.73 12.86
CA TRP A 493 1.73 9.91 12.00
C TRP A 493 3.03 10.64 12.30
N LEU A 494 3.46 11.51 11.38
CA LEU A 494 4.73 12.23 11.52
C LEU A 494 4.50 13.62 12.10
N ASP A 495 5.11 13.88 13.24
CA ASP A 495 5.29 15.21 13.79
C ASP A 495 6.67 15.73 13.34
N VAL A 496 6.64 16.53 12.26
CA VAL A 496 7.86 16.99 11.61
C VAL A 496 8.30 18.32 12.23
N ASN A 497 9.33 18.26 13.07
CA ASN A 497 9.91 19.43 13.68
C ASN A 497 11.02 20.01 12.80
N THR A 498 10.80 21.19 12.26
CA THR A 498 11.80 21.99 11.55
C THR A 498 12.51 22.95 12.51
N ALA A 499 13.69 23.48 12.14
CA ALA A 499 14.46 24.41 12.96
C ALA A 499 13.69 25.71 13.27
N GLU A 500 12.86 26.16 12.36
CA GLU A 500 11.83 27.16 12.57
C GLU A 500 10.49 26.46 12.68
N GLN A 501 9.73 26.73 13.73
CA GLN A 501 8.39 26.16 13.88
C GLN A 501 7.64 26.24 12.54
N VAL A 502 7.19 25.11 12.02
CA VAL A 502 6.59 24.99 10.69
C VAL A 502 5.45 26.01 10.56
N LYS A 503 5.78 27.15 10.04
CA LYS A 503 4.80 28.18 9.67
C LYS A 503 4.69 28.14 8.17
N ILE A 504 3.50 27.92 7.67
CA ILE A 504 3.17 28.41 6.33
C ILE A 504 3.41 29.91 6.39
N ASP A 505 4.14 30.44 5.42
CA ASP A 505 4.39 31.87 5.35
C ASP A 505 3.06 32.65 5.14
N ASP A 506 3.07 33.92 5.52
CA ASP A 506 1.86 34.76 5.43
C ASP A 506 1.39 34.93 3.98
N ASP A 507 2.29 34.82 3.00
CA ASP A 507 1.94 34.84 1.58
C ASP A 507 1.10 33.62 1.19
N MET A 508 1.46 32.43 1.66
CA MET A 508 0.69 31.22 1.43
C MET A 508 -0.71 31.30 2.03
N LYS A 509 -0.83 31.78 3.28
CA LYS A 509 -2.14 32.00 3.92
C LYS A 509 -3.00 33.01 3.18
N ARG A 510 -2.38 34.10 2.71
CA ARG A 510 -3.08 35.10 1.89
C ARG A 510 -3.59 34.47 0.60
N ARG A 511 -2.77 33.65 -0.08
CA ARG A 511 -3.15 32.98 -1.33
C ARG A 511 -4.30 32.01 -1.14
N PHE A 512 -4.35 31.25 -0.04
CA PHE A 512 -5.55 30.48 0.31
C PHE A 512 -6.79 31.35 0.33
N LYS A 513 -6.73 32.50 1.01
CA LYS A 513 -7.86 33.41 1.15
C LYS A 513 -8.28 34.08 -0.17
N ASP A 514 -7.32 34.41 -1.02
CA ASP A 514 -7.59 35.21 -2.22
C ASP A 514 -8.03 34.36 -3.42
N TYR A 515 -7.61 33.09 -3.49
CA TYR A 515 -7.72 32.26 -4.70
C TYR A 515 -8.48 30.93 -4.52
N TRP A 516 -8.73 30.50 -3.27
CA TRP A 516 -9.35 29.21 -3.01
C TRP A 516 -10.67 29.34 -2.28
N THR A 517 -11.58 28.39 -2.54
CA THR A 517 -12.85 28.26 -1.78
C THR A 517 -12.64 27.59 -0.43
N VAL A 518 -11.53 26.90 -0.24
CA VAL A 518 -11.09 26.32 1.03
C VAL A 518 -10.05 27.21 1.69
N GLU A 519 -10.01 27.20 3.02
CA GLU A 519 -9.09 28.01 3.80
C GLU A 519 -8.02 27.13 4.48
N TYR A 520 -6.91 27.76 4.84
CA TYR A 520 -5.85 27.15 5.62
C TYR A 520 -6.36 26.37 6.84
N ASP A 521 -7.36 26.90 7.56
CA ASP A 521 -7.93 26.30 8.77
C ASP A 521 -8.85 25.10 8.49
N ASN A 522 -9.11 24.75 7.24
CA ASN A 522 -9.85 23.54 6.89
C ASN A 522 -9.03 22.26 7.05
N TYR A 523 -7.70 22.33 6.97
CA TYR A 523 -6.80 21.18 6.95
C TYR A 523 -6.47 20.55 8.31
N PRO A 524 -6.33 21.30 9.44
CA PRO A 524 -5.87 20.73 10.69
C PRO A 524 -6.77 19.60 11.21
N VAL A 525 -6.15 18.45 11.47
CA VAL A 525 -6.76 17.31 12.16
C VAL A 525 -6.49 17.45 13.65
N PHE A 526 -7.52 17.78 14.42
CA PHE A 526 -7.40 17.92 15.86
C PHE A 526 -7.25 16.57 16.57
N ASP A 527 -6.74 16.58 17.81
CA ASP A 527 -6.41 15.34 18.53
C ASP A 527 -7.62 14.43 18.76
N HIS A 528 -8.82 14.97 18.91
CA HIS A 528 -10.05 14.18 19.10
C HIS A 528 -10.45 13.36 17.86
N TYR A 529 -9.90 13.66 16.67
CA TYR A 529 -10.08 12.85 15.46
C TYR A 529 -9.22 11.57 15.47
N VAL A 530 -8.28 11.42 16.40
CA VAL A 530 -7.36 10.28 16.46
C VAL A 530 -7.45 9.61 17.84
N LYS A 531 -8.18 8.50 17.91
CA LYS A 531 -8.51 7.80 19.17
C LYS A 531 -7.27 7.33 19.94
N VAL A 532 -6.32 6.68 19.26
CA VAL A 532 -5.05 6.22 19.84
C VAL A 532 -3.92 6.78 19.00
N SER A 533 -3.53 8.00 19.35
CA SER A 533 -2.49 8.74 18.62
C SER A 533 -1.08 8.21 18.95
N ASN A 534 -0.25 8.04 17.93
CA ASN A 534 1.15 7.64 18.06
C ASN A 534 2.02 8.51 17.15
N PRO A 535 2.32 9.76 17.56
CA PRO A 535 3.20 10.64 16.80
C PRO A 535 4.63 10.10 16.77
N ILE A 536 5.24 10.15 15.60
CA ILE A 536 6.65 9.85 15.39
C ILE A 536 7.33 11.18 15.08
N THR A 537 8.11 11.67 16.04
CA THR A 537 8.83 12.92 15.86
C THR A 537 9.98 12.74 14.87
N VAL A 538 10.00 13.57 13.86
CA VAL A 538 11.06 13.66 12.85
C VAL A 538 11.72 15.01 12.98
N LYS A 539 13.04 15.03 13.14
CA LYS A 539 13.82 16.27 13.12
C LYS A 539 14.32 16.51 11.71
N ALA A 540 13.97 17.64 11.16
CA ALA A 540 14.37 18.07 9.83
C ALA A 540 15.32 19.27 9.93
N ASP A 541 16.36 19.26 9.12
CA ASP A 541 17.35 20.35 9.04
C ASP A 541 16.91 21.38 7.97
N VAL A 542 15.70 21.97 8.14
CA VAL A 542 15.09 22.95 7.20
C VAL A 542 14.68 24.20 7.94
#